data_26424c3810dcfe0781f6145811275694
#
_entry.id   26424c3810dcfe0781f6145811275694
#
_cell.length_a   1.000
_cell.length_b   1.000
_cell.length_c   1.000
_cell.angle_alpha   90.00
_cell.angle_beta   90.00
_cell.angle_gamma   90.00
#
_symmetry.space_group_name_H-M   'P 1'
#
loop_
_entity.id
_entity.type
_entity.pdbx_description
1 polymer ?
#
loop_
_entity_poly.entity_id
_entity_poly.type
_entity_poly.pdbx_seq_one_letter_code
_entity_poly.pdbx_strand_id
1 'polypeptide(L)'
;MKKVYLTIAALLTWAMTSVAALAVDIIVVSHGQANDPFWSVAKNGVDKACKDMKVSCKYTAPATFDMVEMAKLIDNAVSQKPKVSL
;
A
#
# COMPACT_ATOMS: atom_id res chain seq x y z
N MET A 1 -22.56 19.36 -32.48
CA MET A 1 -23.01 19.05 -31.13
C MET A 1 -22.67 17.61 -30.67
N LYS A 2 -22.80 16.61 -31.53
CA LYS A 2 -22.49 15.21 -31.15
C LYS A 2 -21.01 14.99 -30.76
N LYS A 3 -20.06 15.74 -31.32
CA LYS A 3 -18.63 15.61 -31.03
C LYS A 3 -18.25 16.05 -29.61
N VAL A 4 -19.01 16.97 -29.00
CA VAL A 4 -18.75 17.48 -27.64
C VAL A 4 -19.07 16.42 -26.59
N TYR A 5 -20.12 15.65 -26.77
CA TYR A 5 -20.51 14.58 -25.82
C TYR A 5 -19.51 13.43 -25.77
N LEU A 6 -18.93 13.07 -26.92
CA LEU A 6 -17.90 12.02 -26.98
C LEU A 6 -16.62 12.42 -26.25
N THR A 7 -16.24 13.69 -26.32
CA THR A 7 -15.05 14.22 -25.63
C THR A 7 -15.23 14.18 -24.12
N ILE A 8 -16.40 14.53 -23.60
CA ILE A 8 -16.71 14.49 -22.15
C ILE A 8 -16.68 13.05 -21.64
N ALA A 9 -17.24 12.09 -22.36
CA ALA A 9 -17.22 10.68 -21.98
C ALA A 9 -15.80 10.12 -21.89
N ALA A 10 -14.91 10.50 -22.81
CA ALA A 10 -13.50 10.09 -22.80
C ALA A 10 -12.76 10.62 -21.58
N LEU A 11 -13.00 11.87 -21.17
CA LEU A 11 -12.39 12.46 -19.98
C LEU A 11 -12.83 11.77 -18.70
N LEU A 12 -14.10 11.39 -18.58
CA LEU A 12 -14.61 10.63 -17.42
C LEU A 12 -13.97 9.25 -17.31
N THR A 13 -13.76 8.56 -18.43
CA THR A 13 -13.10 7.25 -18.44
C THR A 13 -11.66 7.35 -17.94
N TRP A 14 -10.93 8.38 -18.31
CA TRP A 14 -9.57 8.63 -17.82
C TRP A 14 -9.52 8.86 -16.32
N ALA A 15 -10.44 9.63 -15.76
CA ALA A 15 -10.51 9.89 -14.32
C ALA A 15 -10.72 8.60 -13.52
N MET A 16 -11.56 7.68 -13.98
CA MET A 16 -11.79 6.40 -13.30
C MET A 16 -10.57 5.49 -13.33
N THR A 17 -9.80 5.48 -14.41
CA THR A 17 -8.57 4.69 -14.52
C THR A 17 -7.49 5.19 -13.55
N SER A 18 -7.38 6.50 -13.32
CA SER A 18 -6.41 7.08 -12.38
C SER A 18 -6.64 6.65 -10.93
N VAL A 19 -7.89 6.48 -10.49
CA VAL A 19 -8.23 6.05 -9.12
C VAL A 19 -7.74 4.63 -8.86
N ALA A 20 -7.85 3.72 -9.84
CA ALA A 20 -7.40 2.33 -9.69
C ALA A 20 -5.88 2.21 -9.51
N ALA A 21 -5.08 3.19 -9.99
CA ALA A 21 -3.63 3.18 -9.87
C ALA A 21 -3.11 3.47 -8.46
N LEU A 22 -3.96 3.92 -7.53
CA LEU A 22 -3.59 4.26 -6.16
C LEU A 22 -3.71 3.08 -5.18
N ALA A 23 -4.17 1.91 -5.63
CA ALA A 23 -4.30 0.73 -4.78
C ALA A 23 -2.93 0.17 -4.39
N VAL A 24 -2.75 -0.19 -3.10
CA VAL A 24 -1.54 -0.83 -2.59
C VAL A 24 -1.58 -2.32 -2.90
N ASP A 25 -0.51 -2.86 -3.47
CA ASP A 25 -0.44 -4.28 -3.84
C ASP A 25 -0.09 -5.17 -2.65
N ILE A 26 0.89 -4.77 -1.82
CA ILE A 26 1.41 -5.57 -0.72
C ILE A 26 1.50 -4.70 0.54
N ILE A 27 1.00 -5.22 1.67
CA ILE A 27 1.18 -4.61 2.98
C ILE A 27 1.92 -5.58 3.87
N VAL A 28 3.04 -5.13 4.46
CA VAL A 28 3.85 -5.89 5.40
C VAL A 28 3.67 -5.30 6.80
N VAL A 29 3.27 -6.13 7.75
CA VAL A 29 3.14 -5.74 9.16
C VAL A 29 4.13 -6.56 9.97
N SER A 30 5.01 -5.89 10.73
CA SER A 30 5.96 -6.57 11.62
C SER A 30 5.65 -6.25 13.08
N HIS A 31 6.13 -7.10 13.99
CA HIS A 31 5.99 -6.88 15.43
C HIS A 31 7.15 -6.08 16.01
N GLY A 32 8.21 -5.82 15.25
CA GLY A 32 9.37 -5.07 15.70
C GLY A 32 9.09 -3.58 15.78
N GLN A 33 9.89 -2.88 16.59
CA GLN A 33 9.77 -1.43 16.72
C GLN A 33 10.17 -0.74 15.42
N ALA A 34 9.39 0.26 15.02
CA ALA A 34 9.63 0.97 13.77
C ALA A 34 11.01 1.63 13.68
N ASN A 35 11.59 2.03 14.83
CA ASN A 35 12.90 2.69 14.92
C ASN A 35 14.04 1.75 15.31
N ASP A 36 13.80 0.44 15.42
CA ASP A 36 14.83 -0.54 15.73
C ASP A 36 15.74 -0.74 14.51
N PRO A 37 17.10 -0.70 14.66
CA PRO A 37 18.00 -0.88 13.52
C PRO A 37 17.81 -2.19 12.76
N PHE A 38 17.53 -3.28 13.46
CA PHE A 38 17.25 -4.57 12.81
C PHE A 38 16.03 -4.47 11.87
N TRP A 39 14.95 -3.90 12.36
CA TRP A 39 13.72 -3.77 11.58
C TRP A 39 13.82 -2.71 10.49
N SER A 40 14.69 -1.72 10.67
CA SER A 40 15.00 -0.76 9.62
C SER A 40 15.66 -1.43 8.42
N VAL A 41 16.55 -2.40 8.65
CA VAL A 41 17.16 -3.20 7.59
C VAL A 41 16.10 -4.04 6.88
N ALA A 42 15.19 -4.66 7.63
CA ALA A 42 14.09 -5.44 7.06
C ALA A 42 13.19 -4.56 6.19
N LYS A 43 12.85 -3.36 6.66
CA LYS A 43 12.05 -2.40 5.89
C LYS A 43 12.75 -2.01 4.58
N ASN A 44 14.03 -1.73 4.65
CA ASN A 44 14.82 -1.37 3.45
C ASN A 44 14.84 -2.52 2.44
N GLY A 45 14.94 -3.77 2.91
CA GLY A 45 14.84 -4.94 2.05
C GLY A 45 13.50 -5.07 1.35
N VAL A 46 12.39 -4.84 2.08
CA VAL A 46 11.04 -4.83 1.51
C VAL A 46 10.92 -3.73 0.45
N ASP A 47 11.34 -2.51 0.77
CA ASP A 47 11.27 -1.36 -0.13
C ASP A 47 12.05 -1.63 -1.43
N LYS A 48 13.25 -2.20 -1.32
CA LYS A 48 14.07 -2.54 -2.49
C LYS A 48 13.42 -3.63 -3.35
N ALA A 49 12.96 -4.70 -2.73
CA ALA A 49 12.33 -5.81 -3.45
C ALA A 49 11.09 -5.34 -4.20
N CYS A 50 10.26 -4.51 -3.58
CA CYS A 50 9.05 -3.98 -4.20
C CYS A 50 9.37 -3.02 -5.34
N LYS A 51 10.41 -2.22 -5.21
CA LYS A 51 10.88 -1.35 -6.28
C LYS A 51 11.37 -2.17 -7.48
N ASP A 52 12.15 -3.23 -7.22
CA ASP A 52 12.68 -4.10 -8.28
C ASP A 52 11.55 -4.85 -8.99
N MET A 53 10.52 -5.27 -8.26
CA MET A 53 9.36 -5.96 -8.82
C MET A 53 8.31 -5.01 -9.39
N LYS A 54 8.47 -3.71 -9.23
CA LYS A 54 7.55 -2.68 -9.72
C LYS A 54 6.13 -2.84 -9.16
N VAL A 55 6.04 -3.17 -7.87
CA VAL A 55 4.76 -3.27 -7.15
C VAL A 55 4.70 -2.21 -6.06
N SER A 56 3.48 -1.82 -5.69
CA SER A 56 3.23 -0.86 -4.61
C SER A 56 3.22 -1.59 -3.28
N CYS A 57 4.09 -1.21 -2.35
CA CYS A 57 4.22 -1.83 -1.04
C CYS A 57 4.13 -0.82 0.08
N LYS A 58 3.56 -1.26 1.21
CA LYS A 58 3.50 -0.50 2.44
C LYS A 58 4.05 -1.36 3.56
N TYR A 59 5.00 -0.81 4.32
CA TYR A 59 5.55 -1.43 5.52
C TYR A 59 5.04 -0.67 6.73
N THR A 60 4.53 -1.37 7.75
CA THR A 60 4.04 -0.76 8.98
C THR A 60 4.44 -1.62 10.18
N ALA A 61 4.75 -0.95 11.29
CA ALA A 61 5.13 -1.59 12.54
C ALA A 61 4.72 -0.70 13.71
N PRO A 62 4.49 -1.26 14.91
CA PRO A 62 4.20 -0.44 16.07
C PRO A 62 5.43 0.38 16.48
N ALA A 63 5.22 1.51 17.15
CA ALA A 63 6.30 2.37 17.64
C ALA A 63 7.10 1.71 18.76
N THR A 64 6.45 0.87 19.56
CA THR A 64 7.06 0.05 20.62
C THR A 64 6.59 -1.38 20.46
N PHE A 65 7.25 -2.33 21.13
CA PHE A 65 6.80 -3.73 21.11
C PHE A 65 5.43 -3.83 21.82
N ASP A 66 4.37 -3.97 21.03
CA ASP A 66 2.99 -4.00 21.51
C ASP A 66 2.15 -4.86 20.58
N MET A 67 1.74 -6.04 21.07
CA MET A 67 0.97 -6.99 20.28
C MET A 67 -0.46 -6.52 20.02
N VAL A 68 -1.03 -5.70 20.90
CA VAL A 68 -2.36 -5.11 20.70
C VAL A 68 -2.31 -4.10 19.52
N GLU A 69 -1.29 -3.27 19.52
CA GLU A 69 -1.09 -2.30 18.43
C GLU A 69 -0.82 -3.02 17.11
N MET A 70 -0.03 -4.09 17.12
CA MET A 70 0.21 -4.91 15.94
C MET A 70 -1.10 -5.49 15.39
N ALA A 71 -1.97 -5.99 16.26
CA ALA A 71 -3.28 -6.51 15.84
C ALA A 71 -4.12 -5.44 15.12
N LYS A 72 -4.11 -4.21 15.64
CA LYS A 72 -4.79 -3.08 14.98
C LYS A 72 -4.20 -2.77 13.61
N LEU A 73 -2.87 -2.85 13.47
CA LEU A 73 -2.21 -2.62 12.19
C LEU A 73 -2.57 -3.71 11.17
N ILE A 74 -2.72 -4.95 11.61
CA ILE A 74 -3.17 -6.06 10.77
C ILE A 74 -4.60 -5.82 10.30
N ASP A 75 -5.50 -5.45 11.20
CA ASP A 75 -6.89 -5.15 10.86
C ASP A 75 -6.99 -4.01 9.85
N ASN A 76 -6.20 -2.96 10.04
CA ASN A 76 -6.14 -1.84 9.10
C ASN A 76 -5.61 -2.28 7.73
N ALA A 77 -4.60 -3.15 7.71
CA ALA A 77 -4.04 -3.68 6.47
C ALA A 77 -5.09 -4.49 5.70
N VAL A 78 -5.81 -5.36 6.38
CA VAL A 78 -6.86 -6.19 5.76
C VAL A 78 -7.98 -5.31 5.17
N SER A 79 -8.36 -4.24 5.88
CA SER A 79 -9.43 -3.35 5.41
C SER A 79 -9.04 -2.55 4.18
N GLN A 80 -7.75 -2.38 3.90
CA GLN A 80 -7.27 -1.72 2.67
C GLN A 80 -7.31 -2.64 1.44
N LYS A 81 -7.64 -3.91 1.62
CA LYS A 81 -7.78 -4.92 0.56
C LYS A 81 -6.57 -5.01 -0.37
N PRO A 82 -5.33 -5.20 0.19
CA PRO A 82 -4.17 -5.42 -0.65
C PRO A 82 -4.26 -6.79 -1.34
N LYS A 83 -3.48 -6.99 -2.39
CA LYS A 83 -3.38 -8.30 -3.04
C LYS A 83 -2.73 -9.34 -2.13
N VAL A 84 -1.74 -8.90 -1.32
CA VAL A 84 -1.02 -9.74 -0.37
C VAL A 84 -0.85 -8.98 0.93
N SER A 85 -1.07 -9.67 2.06
CA SER A 85 -0.79 -9.16 3.41
C SER A 85 0.19 -10.10 4.10
N LEU A 86 1.29 -9.56 4.59
CA LEU A 86 2.37 -10.29 5.25
C LEU A 86 2.59 -9.79 6.68
#